data_7c670e2c485fa8fe8e1da454da4ec86e
#
_entry.id   7c670e2c485fa8fe8e1da454da4ec86e
#
_cell.length_a   1.000
_cell.length_b   1.000
_cell.length_c   1.000
_cell.angle_alpha   90.00
_cell.angle_beta   90.00
_cell.angle_gamma   90.00
#
_symmetry.space_group_name_H-M   'P 1'
#
loop_
_entity.id
_entity.type
_entity.pdbx_description
1 polymer ?
#
loop_
_entity_poly.entity_id
_entity_poly.type
_entity_poly.pdbx_seq_one_letter_code
_entity_poly.pdbx_strand_id
1 'polypeptide(L)'
;KGQGGQVTRSRSETKNMTSRTTLKYDKDFDGVTVSAFASHVARTYDFNYLYAERTNLVLPQGTNISNGVVNAPGAGYTDELRDESYIFSTNIGIKDKYFITGTYNRDASSRFINEKWGDFFGFGLAWVISEEDYFGSDIFDFLKVKASYGQIGNSGGVGLYPGYNLYSVNNLNDNISLA
;
A
#
# COMPACT_ATOMS: atom_id res chain seq x y z
N LYS A 1 49.58 18.20 -7.47
CA LYS A 1 48.29 18.81 -7.86
C LYS A 1 47.42 17.70 -8.33
N GLY A 2 46.35 17.39 -7.56
CA GLY A 2 45.37 16.36 -7.96
C GLY A 2 44.77 16.73 -9.30
N GLN A 3 44.71 15.78 -10.21
CA GLN A 3 43.97 15.93 -11.46
C GLN A 3 42.50 16.02 -11.08
N GLY A 4 41.83 17.02 -11.56
CA GLY A 4 40.39 17.17 -11.34
C GLY A 4 39.69 15.88 -11.82
N GLY A 5 38.75 15.43 -11.05
CA GLY A 5 37.93 14.25 -11.33
C GLY A 5 37.11 13.93 -10.10
N GLN A 6 36.05 13.17 -10.32
CA GLN A 6 35.06 12.83 -9.31
C GLN A 6 34.66 11.36 -9.45
N VAL A 7 34.52 10.69 -8.34
CA VAL A 7 33.91 9.37 -8.27
C VAL A 7 32.74 9.38 -7.31
N THR A 8 31.61 8.90 -7.81
CA THR A 8 30.36 8.82 -7.08
C THR A 8 29.94 7.37 -6.96
N ARG A 9 29.44 7.00 -5.80
CA ARG A 9 28.78 5.73 -5.55
C ARG A 9 27.47 5.96 -4.83
N SER A 10 26.44 5.36 -5.35
CA SER A 10 25.12 5.33 -4.70
C SER A 10 24.60 3.91 -4.66
N ARG A 11 23.88 3.61 -3.61
CA ARG A 11 23.14 2.36 -3.45
C ARG A 11 21.76 2.69 -2.94
N SER A 12 20.76 2.16 -3.61
CA SER A 12 19.39 2.11 -3.12
C SER A 12 18.98 0.65 -2.92
N GLU A 13 18.31 0.39 -1.83
CA GLU A 13 17.77 -0.92 -1.50
C GLU A 13 16.32 -0.75 -1.06
N THR A 14 15.41 -1.49 -1.70
CA THR A 14 13.99 -1.52 -1.35
C THR A 14 13.62 -2.92 -0.95
N LYS A 15 13.02 -3.07 0.24
CA LYS A 15 12.45 -4.32 0.73
C LYS A 15 10.95 -4.16 0.88
N ASN A 16 10.20 -4.96 0.13
CA ASN A 16 8.75 -5.05 0.23
C ASN A 16 8.39 -6.44 0.72
N MET A 17 7.65 -6.51 1.83
CA MET A 17 7.13 -7.77 2.32
C MET A 17 5.62 -7.63 2.53
N THR A 18 4.87 -8.63 2.06
CA THR A 18 3.44 -8.73 2.29
C THR A 18 3.12 -10.11 2.84
N SER A 19 2.50 -10.13 4.00
CA SER A 19 1.91 -11.34 4.60
C SER A 19 0.41 -11.26 4.47
N ARG A 20 -0.20 -12.34 4.03
CA ARG A 20 -1.66 -12.46 3.94
C ARG A 20 -2.12 -13.79 4.50
N THR A 21 -3.03 -13.74 5.44
CA THR A 21 -3.73 -14.90 5.97
C THR A 21 -5.21 -14.75 5.67
N THR A 22 -5.82 -15.79 5.09
CA THR A 22 -7.23 -15.73 4.69
C THR A 22 -7.94 -17.01 5.16
N LEU A 23 -9.05 -16.81 5.86
CA LEU A 23 -10.01 -17.86 6.20
C LEU A 23 -11.21 -17.70 5.27
N LYS A 24 -11.60 -18.79 4.62
CA LYS A 24 -12.78 -18.84 3.75
C LYS A 24 -13.82 -19.80 4.30
N TYR A 25 -15.07 -19.46 4.10
CA TYR A 25 -16.22 -20.28 4.41
C TYR A 25 -17.19 -20.25 3.24
N ASP A 26 -17.46 -21.43 2.68
CA ASP A 26 -18.43 -21.62 1.61
C ASP A 26 -19.40 -22.72 2.04
N LYS A 27 -20.67 -22.43 2.02
CA LYS A 27 -21.71 -23.37 2.40
C LYS A 27 -22.94 -23.17 1.54
N ASP A 28 -23.46 -24.28 1.08
CA ASP A 28 -24.76 -24.38 0.41
C ASP A 28 -25.75 -25.01 1.37
N PHE A 29 -26.82 -24.27 1.62
CA PHE A 29 -28.01 -24.75 2.33
C PHE A 29 -29.13 -24.85 1.32
N ASP A 30 -30.17 -25.63 1.56
CA ASP A 30 -31.29 -25.78 0.66
C ASP A 30 -31.87 -24.40 0.24
N GLY A 31 -31.51 -23.97 -0.97
CA GLY A 31 -31.89 -22.68 -1.54
C GLY A 31 -31.17 -21.42 -1.00
N VAL A 32 -30.16 -21.57 -0.15
CA VAL A 32 -29.35 -20.45 0.34
C VAL A 32 -27.87 -20.77 0.22
N THR A 33 -27.14 -20.00 -0.58
CA THR A 33 -25.69 -20.09 -0.70
C THR A 33 -25.03 -18.99 0.13
N VAL A 34 -24.03 -19.35 0.93
CA VAL A 34 -23.24 -18.40 1.73
C VAL A 34 -21.77 -18.58 1.39
N SER A 35 -21.14 -17.49 0.95
CA SER A 35 -19.70 -17.42 0.74
C SER A 35 -19.15 -16.24 1.53
N ALA A 36 -18.18 -16.49 2.41
CA ALA A 36 -17.58 -15.47 3.25
C ALA A 36 -16.08 -15.67 3.35
N PHE A 37 -15.33 -14.58 3.53
CA PHE A 37 -13.95 -14.66 3.92
C PHE A 37 -13.57 -13.58 4.92
N ALA A 38 -12.59 -13.89 5.75
CA ALA A 38 -11.88 -12.96 6.60
C ALA A 38 -10.39 -13.02 6.26
N SER A 39 -9.75 -11.88 6.06
CA SER A 39 -8.35 -11.80 5.69
C SER A 39 -7.62 -10.75 6.53
N HIS A 40 -6.44 -11.11 7.01
CA HIS A 40 -5.47 -10.21 7.59
C HIS A 40 -4.33 -10.02 6.60
N VAL A 41 -3.96 -8.76 6.34
CA VAL A 41 -2.87 -8.38 5.45
C VAL A 41 -1.95 -7.43 6.18
N ALA A 42 -0.67 -7.77 6.27
CA ALA A 42 0.38 -6.89 6.78
C ALA A 42 1.38 -6.60 5.67
N ARG A 43 1.73 -5.33 5.48
CA ARG A 43 2.70 -4.87 4.49
C ARG A 43 3.79 -4.07 5.15
N THR A 44 5.03 -4.35 4.76
CA THR A 44 6.19 -3.56 5.14
C THR A 44 6.90 -3.06 3.89
N TYR A 45 7.29 -1.80 3.92
CA TYR A 45 8.15 -1.18 2.93
C TYR A 45 9.30 -0.54 3.67
N ASP A 46 10.53 -0.92 3.31
CA ASP A 46 11.77 -0.36 3.82
C ASP A 46 12.61 0.10 2.62
N PHE A 47 13.00 1.37 2.62
CA PHE A 47 13.87 1.94 1.62
C PHE A 47 15.11 2.52 2.27
N ASN A 48 16.28 2.09 1.81
CA ASN A 48 17.57 2.61 2.25
C ASN A 48 18.30 3.23 1.07
N TYR A 49 18.76 4.45 1.25
CA TYR A 49 19.61 5.13 0.29
C TYR A 49 20.95 5.51 0.91
N LEU A 50 22.02 5.25 0.17
CA LEU A 50 23.37 5.66 0.53
C LEU A 50 24.02 6.31 -0.68
N TYR A 51 24.67 7.44 -0.47
CA TYR A 51 25.43 8.18 -1.45
C TYR A 51 26.78 8.57 -0.87
N ALA A 52 27.83 8.33 -1.64
CA ALA A 52 29.20 8.74 -1.30
C ALA A 52 29.91 9.31 -2.53
N GLU A 53 30.66 10.37 -2.30
CA GLU A 53 31.42 11.06 -3.34
C GLU A 53 32.82 11.39 -2.85
N ARG A 54 33.79 11.27 -3.76
CA ARG A 54 35.16 11.78 -3.58
C ARG A 54 35.65 12.46 -4.84
N THR A 55 36.44 13.50 -4.64
CA THR A 55 37.06 14.27 -5.72
C THR A 55 38.58 14.18 -5.68
N ASN A 56 39.25 14.74 -6.67
CA ASN A 56 40.72 14.70 -6.88
C ASN A 56 41.20 13.28 -6.99
N LEU A 57 40.92 12.64 -8.14
CA LEU A 57 41.30 11.23 -8.38
C LEU A 57 42.79 11.08 -8.49
N VAL A 58 43.35 10.04 -7.88
CA VAL A 58 44.77 9.61 -8.03
C VAL A 58 44.96 9.01 -9.40
N LEU A 59 44.06 8.12 -9.83
CA LEU A 59 44.07 7.49 -11.15
C LEU A 59 42.89 8.01 -11.96
N PRO A 60 43.08 8.65 -13.11
CA PRO A 60 42.04 9.27 -13.91
C PRO A 60 40.88 8.32 -14.29
N GLN A 61 41.17 7.04 -14.41
CA GLN A 61 40.16 6.02 -14.81
C GLN A 61 39.72 5.11 -13.65
N GLY A 62 40.14 5.42 -12.41
CA GLY A 62 39.78 4.64 -11.23
C GLY A 62 38.32 4.83 -10.83
N THR A 63 37.56 3.74 -10.80
CA THR A 63 36.11 3.77 -10.47
C THR A 63 35.80 3.48 -9.00
N ASN A 64 36.82 3.14 -8.19
CA ASN A 64 36.64 2.87 -6.76
C ASN A 64 36.59 4.19 -5.97
N ILE A 65 35.72 4.24 -4.95
CA ILE A 65 35.56 5.42 -4.08
C ILE A 65 36.88 5.79 -3.39
N SER A 66 37.75 4.79 -3.10
CA SER A 66 39.09 5.01 -2.50
C SER A 66 40.07 5.73 -3.40
N ASN A 67 39.77 5.87 -4.70
CA ASN A 67 40.61 6.57 -5.65
C ASN A 67 40.57 8.12 -5.50
N GLY A 68 39.56 8.65 -4.86
CA GLY A 68 39.47 10.08 -4.57
C GLY A 68 40.20 10.45 -3.28
N VAL A 69 40.94 11.56 -3.29
CA VAL A 69 41.74 12.04 -2.16
C VAL A 69 40.90 12.93 -1.24
N VAL A 70 40.00 13.71 -1.81
CA VAL A 70 39.18 14.67 -1.05
C VAL A 70 37.79 14.10 -0.83
N ASN A 71 37.34 14.07 0.44
CA ASN A 71 35.99 13.70 0.78
C ASN A 71 35.02 14.82 0.36
N ALA A 72 33.94 14.44 -0.33
CA ALA A 72 32.78 15.31 -0.52
C ALA A 72 31.66 14.85 0.43
N PRO A 73 30.66 15.71 0.68
CA PRO A 73 29.55 15.34 1.53
C PRO A 73 28.85 14.09 1.04
N GLY A 74 28.69 13.10 1.92
CA GLY A 74 27.87 11.92 1.68
C GLY A 74 26.43 12.18 2.14
N ALA A 75 25.50 11.36 1.68
CA ALA A 75 24.11 11.38 2.11
C ALA A 75 23.57 9.96 2.28
N GLY A 76 22.64 9.81 3.20
CA GLY A 76 21.92 8.55 3.40
C GLY A 76 20.65 8.81 4.19
N TYR A 77 19.62 8.04 3.87
CA TYR A 77 18.37 8.06 4.60
C TYR A 77 17.65 6.72 4.50
N THR A 78 16.74 6.53 5.41
CA THR A 78 15.88 5.35 5.47
C THR A 78 14.44 5.79 5.55
N ASP A 79 13.59 5.24 4.70
CA ASP A 79 12.14 5.39 4.75
C ASP A 79 11.50 4.07 5.12
N GLU A 80 10.49 4.14 5.99
CA GLU A 80 9.75 2.98 6.43
C GLU A 80 8.25 3.23 6.33
N LEU A 81 7.52 2.22 5.86
CA LEU A 81 6.06 2.20 5.86
C LEU A 81 5.56 0.86 6.37
N ARG A 82 4.56 0.92 7.22
CA ARG A 82 3.87 -0.25 7.78
C ARG A 82 2.38 -0.05 7.61
N ASP A 83 1.76 -0.96 6.87
CA ASP A 83 0.31 -0.97 6.66
C ASP A 83 -0.26 -2.30 7.16
N GLU A 84 -1.44 -2.25 7.72
CA GLU A 84 -2.17 -3.41 8.22
C GLU A 84 -3.64 -3.30 7.83
N SER A 85 -4.23 -4.41 7.40
CA SER A 85 -5.62 -4.46 6.96
C SER A 85 -6.32 -5.70 7.46
N TYR A 86 -7.53 -5.54 7.98
CA TYR A 86 -8.49 -6.60 8.25
C TYR A 86 -9.64 -6.46 7.26
N ILE A 87 -9.89 -7.51 6.49
CA ILE A 87 -10.88 -7.51 5.42
C ILE A 87 -11.89 -8.60 5.71
N PHE A 88 -13.15 -8.24 5.75
CA PHE A 88 -14.26 -9.18 5.82
C PHE A 88 -15.17 -8.98 4.62
N SER A 89 -15.62 -10.09 4.02
CA SER A 89 -16.56 -10.03 2.91
C SER A 89 -17.51 -11.23 3.00
N THR A 90 -18.78 -10.99 2.70
CA THR A 90 -19.80 -12.03 2.60
C THR A 90 -20.67 -11.82 1.37
N ASN A 91 -21.05 -12.92 0.74
CA ASN A 91 -22.03 -12.98 -0.32
C ASN A 91 -23.07 -14.05 0.05
N ILE A 92 -24.33 -13.67 0.02
CA ILE A 92 -25.46 -14.54 0.30
C ILE A 92 -26.34 -14.56 -0.94
N GLY A 93 -26.56 -15.74 -1.49
CA GLY A 93 -27.52 -15.98 -2.56
C GLY A 93 -28.74 -16.71 -1.99
N ILE A 94 -29.95 -16.29 -2.35
CA ILE A 94 -31.20 -16.90 -1.90
C ILE A 94 -32.00 -17.28 -3.14
N LYS A 95 -32.20 -18.58 -3.31
CA LYS A 95 -32.97 -19.17 -4.42
C LYS A 95 -32.55 -18.70 -5.81
N ASP A 96 -31.26 -18.34 -5.97
CA ASP A 96 -30.71 -17.75 -7.20
C ASP A 96 -31.39 -16.45 -7.69
N LYS A 97 -32.31 -15.92 -6.89
CA LYS A 97 -33.09 -14.71 -7.18
C LYS A 97 -32.54 -13.47 -6.48
N TYR A 98 -32.16 -13.60 -5.22
CA TYR A 98 -31.73 -12.47 -4.39
C TYR A 98 -30.28 -12.65 -3.99
N PHE A 99 -29.47 -11.59 -4.12
CA PHE A 99 -28.08 -11.59 -3.73
C PHE A 99 -27.78 -10.40 -2.83
N ILE A 100 -27.12 -10.70 -1.71
CA ILE A 100 -26.70 -9.73 -0.71
C ILE A 100 -25.19 -9.82 -0.58
N THR A 101 -24.50 -8.69 -0.72
CA THR A 101 -23.07 -8.58 -0.51
C THR A 101 -22.79 -7.60 0.62
N GLY A 102 -21.95 -7.99 1.56
CA GLY A 102 -21.42 -7.13 2.61
C GLY A 102 -19.91 -7.15 2.62
N THR A 103 -19.28 -5.98 2.78
CA THR A 103 -17.83 -5.86 2.95
C THR A 103 -17.54 -4.93 4.13
N TYR A 104 -16.50 -5.27 4.88
CA TYR A 104 -15.94 -4.44 5.92
C TYR A 104 -14.42 -4.49 5.83
N ASN A 105 -13.79 -3.31 5.75
CA ASN A 105 -12.36 -3.16 5.78
C ASN A 105 -11.97 -2.25 6.93
N ARG A 106 -10.99 -2.69 7.70
CA ARG A 106 -10.34 -1.89 8.72
C ARG A 106 -8.86 -1.81 8.38
N ASP A 107 -8.43 -0.62 7.99
CA ASP A 107 -7.09 -0.36 7.47
C ASP A 107 -6.31 0.56 8.41
N ALA A 108 -5.04 0.22 8.65
CA ALA A 108 -4.11 1.07 9.38
C ALA A 108 -2.89 1.39 8.52
N SER A 109 -2.34 2.58 8.73
CA SER A 109 -1.08 2.99 8.12
C SER A 109 -0.22 3.78 9.09
N SER A 110 1.11 3.52 9.06
CA SER A 110 2.09 4.27 9.85
C SER A 110 2.23 5.74 9.42
N ARG A 111 1.62 6.14 8.29
CA ARG A 111 1.54 7.54 7.84
C ARG A 111 0.73 8.42 8.79
N PHE A 112 -0.23 7.82 9.49
CA PHE A 112 -1.12 8.53 10.41
C PHE A 112 -0.64 8.37 11.85
N ILE A 113 -0.39 9.48 12.54
CA ILE A 113 0.16 9.46 13.90
C ILE A 113 -0.93 9.23 14.94
N ASN A 114 -2.03 9.98 14.85
CA ASN A 114 -3.08 10.01 15.88
C ASN A 114 -4.15 8.94 15.66
N GLU A 115 -4.69 8.87 14.43
CA GLU A 115 -5.73 7.92 14.04
C GLU A 115 -5.20 7.02 12.93
N LYS A 116 -4.53 5.95 13.33
CA LYS A 116 -3.91 5.02 12.38
C LYS A 116 -4.92 4.14 11.66
N TRP A 117 -6.10 3.93 12.26
CA TRP A 117 -7.13 3.02 11.78
C TRP A 117 -8.27 3.76 11.11
N GLY A 118 -8.69 3.29 9.94
CA GLY A 118 -9.91 3.71 9.26
C GLY A 118 -10.82 2.51 9.02
N ASP A 119 -12.13 2.71 9.16
CA ASP A 119 -13.16 1.70 8.96
C ASP A 119 -13.97 2.03 7.70
N PHE A 120 -14.14 1.07 6.81
CA PHE A 120 -14.80 1.23 5.52
C PHE A 120 -15.80 0.11 5.30
N PHE A 121 -17.01 0.49 4.88
CA PHE A 121 -18.12 -0.42 4.70
C PHE A 121 -18.61 -0.39 3.26
N GLY A 122 -19.06 -1.54 2.79
CA GLY A 122 -19.76 -1.67 1.53
C GLY A 122 -20.89 -2.68 1.64
N PHE A 123 -21.97 -2.43 0.94
CA PHE A 123 -23.04 -3.39 0.78
C PHE A 123 -23.61 -3.33 -0.63
N GLY A 124 -24.14 -4.44 -1.08
CA GLY A 124 -24.78 -4.56 -2.37
C GLY A 124 -26.00 -5.48 -2.29
N LEU A 125 -26.98 -5.14 -3.09
CA LEU A 125 -28.19 -5.94 -3.28
C LEU A 125 -28.37 -6.18 -4.77
N ALA A 126 -28.81 -7.39 -5.13
CA ALA A 126 -29.22 -7.68 -6.49
C ALA A 126 -30.46 -8.59 -6.47
N TRP A 127 -31.35 -8.33 -7.40
CA TRP A 127 -32.57 -9.08 -7.58
C TRP A 127 -32.75 -9.45 -9.06
N VAL A 128 -32.89 -10.76 -9.29
CA VAL A 128 -33.16 -11.32 -10.62
C VAL A 128 -34.67 -11.44 -10.77
N ILE A 129 -35.28 -10.41 -11.33
CA ILE A 129 -36.74 -10.30 -11.48
C ILE A 129 -37.25 -11.36 -12.45
N SER A 130 -36.47 -11.71 -13.47
CA SER A 130 -36.81 -12.74 -14.44
C SER A 130 -36.99 -14.15 -13.88
N GLU A 131 -36.46 -14.40 -12.66
CA GLU A 131 -36.62 -15.68 -11.97
C GLU A 131 -37.88 -15.75 -11.08
N GLU A 132 -38.66 -14.67 -11.04
CA GLU A 132 -39.90 -14.66 -10.29
C GLU A 132 -41.05 -15.37 -11.04
N ASP A 133 -41.89 -16.09 -10.32
CA ASP A 133 -42.97 -16.91 -10.90
C ASP A 133 -44.03 -16.04 -11.63
N TYR A 134 -44.14 -14.76 -11.28
CA TYR A 134 -45.07 -13.83 -11.94
C TYR A 134 -44.47 -13.09 -13.13
N PHE A 135 -43.14 -13.29 -13.40
CA PHE A 135 -42.48 -12.62 -14.51
C PHE A 135 -42.82 -13.35 -15.84
N GLY A 136 -43.59 -12.66 -16.67
CA GLY A 136 -43.84 -13.08 -18.03
C GLY A 136 -43.60 -11.88 -18.95
N SER A 137 -42.57 -11.95 -19.77
CA SER A 137 -42.25 -10.88 -20.71
C SER A 137 -41.77 -11.44 -22.03
N ASP A 138 -42.44 -11.02 -23.12
CA ASP A 138 -42.01 -11.34 -24.45
C ASP A 138 -40.86 -10.43 -24.94
N ILE A 139 -40.46 -9.44 -24.09
CA ILE A 139 -39.45 -8.41 -24.45
C ILE A 139 -38.11 -8.71 -23.75
N PHE A 140 -38.11 -9.26 -22.55
CA PHE A 140 -36.91 -9.53 -21.78
C PHE A 140 -36.79 -11.00 -21.39
N ASP A 141 -35.74 -11.66 -21.87
CA ASP A 141 -35.39 -13.02 -21.44
C ASP A 141 -34.74 -13.03 -20.05
N PHE A 142 -34.05 -11.92 -19.68
CA PHE A 142 -33.37 -11.76 -18.41
C PHE A 142 -33.47 -10.31 -17.91
N LEU A 143 -33.93 -10.16 -16.67
CA LEU A 143 -34.01 -8.86 -15.99
C LEU A 143 -33.43 -8.95 -14.58
N LYS A 144 -32.36 -8.19 -14.34
CA LYS A 144 -31.69 -8.08 -13.03
C LYS A 144 -31.50 -6.63 -12.63
N VAL A 145 -31.95 -6.27 -11.43
CA VAL A 145 -31.70 -4.97 -10.81
C VAL A 145 -30.64 -5.09 -9.73
N LYS A 146 -29.71 -4.11 -9.68
CA LYS A 146 -28.63 -4.06 -8.69
C LYS A 146 -28.51 -2.67 -8.08
N ALA A 147 -28.26 -2.60 -6.78
CA ALA A 147 -27.88 -1.40 -6.07
C ALA A 147 -26.69 -1.69 -5.15
N SER A 148 -25.74 -0.75 -5.07
CA SER A 148 -24.60 -0.89 -4.15
C SER A 148 -24.18 0.44 -3.60
N TYR A 149 -23.63 0.40 -2.38
CA TYR A 149 -23.00 1.52 -1.71
C TYR A 149 -21.64 1.04 -1.16
N GLY A 150 -20.62 1.90 -1.21
CA GLY A 150 -19.31 1.58 -0.66
C GLY A 150 -18.53 2.82 -0.27
N GLN A 151 -17.72 2.66 0.77
CA GLN A 151 -16.75 3.63 1.23
C GLN A 151 -15.34 3.10 0.97
N ILE A 152 -14.42 3.97 0.55
CA ILE A 152 -13.02 3.64 0.29
C ILE A 152 -12.14 4.69 0.96
N GLY A 153 -11.11 4.24 1.68
CA GLY A 153 -10.02 5.08 2.15
C GLY A 153 -8.95 5.27 1.08
N ASN A 154 -8.38 6.46 1.02
CA ASN A 154 -7.25 6.73 0.14
C ASN A 154 -6.13 7.42 0.93
N SER A 155 -5.00 6.73 1.09
CA SER A 155 -3.76 7.28 1.67
C SER A 155 -2.70 7.66 0.62
N GLY A 156 -2.99 7.49 -0.68
CA GLY A 156 -2.02 7.65 -1.77
C GLY A 156 -1.51 9.08 -1.99
N GLY A 157 -2.26 10.09 -1.54
CA GLY A 157 -1.85 11.51 -1.61
C GLY A 157 -1.10 12.02 -0.38
N VAL A 158 -0.88 11.15 0.62
CA VAL A 158 -0.25 11.51 1.89
C VAL A 158 1.20 11.05 1.87
N GLY A 159 2.16 11.93 2.21
CA GLY A 159 3.58 11.58 2.33
C GLY A 159 3.82 10.50 3.38
N LEU A 160 5.06 10.03 3.52
CA LEU A 160 5.40 9.00 4.50
C LEU A 160 5.34 9.51 5.95
N TYR A 161 5.64 10.80 6.15
CA TYR A 161 5.76 11.41 7.48
C TYR A 161 4.99 12.73 7.60
N PRO A 162 3.70 12.79 7.25
CA PRO A 162 2.96 14.05 7.11
C PRO A 162 2.72 14.79 8.44
N GLY A 163 2.84 14.09 9.56
CA GLY A 163 2.63 14.67 10.91
C GLY A 163 3.92 14.90 11.68
N TYR A 164 5.10 14.67 11.07
CA TYR A 164 6.39 14.88 11.70
C TYR A 164 7.06 16.16 11.20
N ASN A 165 7.64 16.92 12.10
CA ASN A 165 8.59 17.97 11.74
C ASN A 165 9.90 17.28 11.34
N LEU A 166 10.20 17.27 10.06
CA LEU A 166 11.45 16.69 9.54
C LEU A 166 12.53 17.74 9.59
N TYR A 167 13.68 17.38 10.17
CA TYR A 167 14.87 18.23 10.22
C TYR A 167 15.93 17.66 9.28
N SER A 168 16.58 18.54 8.53
CA SER A 168 17.78 18.17 7.80
C SER A 168 19.02 18.45 8.65
N VAL A 169 19.94 17.49 8.70
CA VAL A 169 21.24 17.67 9.37
C VAL A 169 22.24 18.16 8.32
N ASN A 170 22.66 19.42 8.45
CA ASN A 170 23.73 19.99 7.64
C ASN A 170 25.04 19.97 8.43
N ASN A 171 26.02 19.22 7.95
CA ASN A 171 27.36 19.15 8.51
C ASN A 171 28.24 20.20 7.80
N LEU A 172 28.21 21.41 8.30
CA LEU A 172 29.06 22.50 7.83
C LEU A 172 30.16 22.76 8.85
N ASN A 173 31.43 22.48 8.47
CA ASN A 173 32.60 22.81 9.25
C ASN A 173 32.61 22.28 10.69
N ASP A 174 32.39 20.98 10.89
CA ASP A 174 32.38 20.32 12.19
C ASP A 174 31.29 20.82 13.18
N ASN A 175 30.40 21.70 12.74
CA ASN A 175 29.24 22.13 13.51
C ASN A 175 27.95 21.48 12.97
N ILE A 176 27.19 20.83 13.84
CA ILE A 176 25.86 20.29 13.53
C ILE A 176 24.87 21.44 13.61
N SER A 177 24.28 21.82 12.49
CA SER A 177 23.10 22.70 12.48
C SER A 177 21.85 21.90 12.14
N LEU A 178 20.80 22.05 12.94
CA LEU A 178 19.44 21.58 12.64
C LEU A 178 18.72 22.72 11.93
N ALA A 179 18.24 22.48 10.73
CA ALA A 179 17.42 23.40 9.95
C ALA A 179 16.06 22.76 9.63
#